data_b0d5231a807174e20ccaf02c1ed0f3f9
#
_entry.id   b0d5231a807174e20ccaf02c1ed0f3f9
#
_cell.length_a   1.000
_cell.length_b   1.000
_cell.length_c   1.000
_cell.angle_alpha   90.00
_cell.angle_beta   90.00
_cell.angle_gamma   90.00
#
_symmetry.space_group_name_H-M   'P 1'
#
loop_
_entity.id
_entity.type
_entity.pdbx_description
1 polymer ?
#
loop_
_entity_poly.entity_id
_entity_poly.type
_entity_poly.pdbx_seq_one_letter_code
_entity_poly.pdbx_strand_id
1 'polypeptide(L)'
;VYDLVFGKVFHNGRVMAPKLLHLFPGAQLLEVGVGTGMTLPLLPRNVEITGIDLSQKMLAKAQQRVKKLGYRHVRLLKMDATKLDFPDNSFDRVLAAYFISTVPDPVTVVRELVRVCKPGGYLLFLNHFHSETPVKRYIEKVISPVCYRIGFKTDLDLHRLMEKAGLQIESIEPIDSGHWKAVSCRKAK
;
A
#
# COMPACT_ATOMS: atom_id res chain seq x y z
N VAL A 1 19.11 -4.77 -7.88
CA VAL A 1 18.80 -3.54 -8.65
C VAL A 1 17.47 -2.93 -8.17
N TYR A 2 16.35 -3.71 -8.03
CA TYR A 2 15.04 -3.19 -7.63
C TYR A 2 15.08 -2.44 -6.28
N ASP A 3 15.60 -3.07 -5.23
CA ASP A 3 15.69 -2.48 -3.88
C ASP A 3 16.61 -1.26 -3.83
N LEU A 4 17.61 -1.17 -4.71
CA LEU A 4 18.54 -0.06 -4.73
C LEU A 4 17.92 1.22 -5.32
N VAL A 5 17.12 1.07 -6.38
CA VAL A 5 16.46 2.20 -7.07
C VAL A 5 15.19 2.61 -6.32
N PHE A 6 14.28 1.68 -6.08
CA PHE A 6 12.98 1.95 -5.44
C PHE A 6 13.05 2.08 -3.92
N GLY A 7 14.14 1.60 -3.30
CA GLY A 7 14.36 1.71 -1.87
C GLY A 7 14.47 3.15 -1.40
N LYS A 8 15.30 3.94 -2.08
CA LYS A 8 15.52 5.36 -1.72
C LYS A 8 14.32 6.23 -2.10
N VAL A 9 13.76 6.04 -3.30
CA VAL A 9 12.64 6.84 -3.82
C VAL A 9 11.39 6.70 -2.95
N PHE A 10 11.12 5.50 -2.43
CA PHE A 10 9.90 5.22 -1.67
C PHE A 10 10.13 5.15 -0.16
N HIS A 11 11.31 5.52 0.33
CA HIS A 11 11.67 5.41 1.74
C HIS A 11 10.82 6.32 2.64
N ASN A 12 10.73 7.59 2.27
CA ASN A 12 10.08 8.60 3.12
C ASN A 12 8.61 8.29 3.37
N GLY A 13 7.86 7.89 2.34
CA GLY A 13 6.48 7.47 2.52
C GLY A 13 6.33 6.25 3.42
N ARG A 14 7.23 5.25 3.30
CA ARG A 14 7.20 4.09 4.19
C ARG A 14 7.50 4.45 5.65
N VAL A 15 8.38 5.41 5.89
CA VAL A 15 8.69 5.92 7.25
C VAL A 15 7.48 6.60 7.90
N MET A 16 6.61 7.23 7.10
CA MET A 16 5.37 7.84 7.60
C MET A 16 4.30 6.81 7.99
N ALA A 17 4.33 5.61 7.40
CA ALA A 17 3.27 4.63 7.53
C ALA A 17 2.92 4.24 8.98
N PRO A 18 3.86 3.97 9.91
CA PRO A 18 3.52 3.58 11.28
C PRO A 18 2.71 4.65 12.02
N LYS A 19 3.03 5.92 11.80
CA LYS A 19 2.33 7.07 12.40
C LYS A 19 0.93 7.22 11.81
N LEU A 20 0.83 7.24 10.47
CA LEU A 20 -0.44 7.46 9.76
C LEU A 20 -1.43 6.31 9.93
N LEU A 21 -0.95 5.10 10.17
CA LEU A 21 -1.78 3.94 10.48
C LEU A 21 -2.27 3.94 11.94
N HIS A 22 -1.80 4.83 12.80
CA HIS A 22 -2.13 4.82 14.23
C HIS A 22 -1.99 3.41 14.82
N LEU A 23 -0.81 2.80 14.60
CA LEU A 23 -0.54 1.44 15.08
C LEU A 23 -0.51 1.39 16.61
N PHE A 24 -1.06 0.31 17.17
CA PHE A 24 -1.06 0.03 18.60
C PHE A 24 -0.57 -1.40 18.88
N PRO A 25 -0.09 -1.71 20.10
CA PRO A 25 0.39 -3.04 20.45
C PRO A 25 -0.67 -4.12 20.22
N GLY A 26 -0.28 -5.19 19.52
CA GLY A 26 -1.18 -6.30 19.16
C GLY A 26 -2.10 -6.05 17.96
N ALA A 27 -2.02 -4.88 17.31
CA ALA A 27 -2.80 -4.61 16.10
C ALA A 27 -2.53 -5.65 15.01
N GLN A 28 -3.59 -6.10 14.33
CA GLN A 28 -3.50 -6.96 13.15
C GLN A 28 -3.35 -6.06 11.90
N LEU A 29 -2.16 -6.05 11.30
CA LEU A 29 -1.85 -5.27 10.10
C LEU A 29 -1.79 -6.17 8.87
N LEU A 30 -2.53 -5.83 7.82
CA LEU A 30 -2.36 -6.38 6.48
C LEU A 30 -1.53 -5.42 5.62
N GLU A 31 -0.38 -5.87 5.09
CA GLU A 31 0.36 -5.17 4.04
C GLU A 31 0.14 -5.86 2.70
N VAL A 32 -0.48 -5.15 1.75
CA VAL A 32 -0.81 -5.67 0.41
C VAL A 32 0.22 -5.18 -0.60
N GLY A 33 0.74 -6.11 -1.40
CA GLY A 33 1.88 -5.85 -2.28
C GLY A 33 3.16 -5.66 -1.47
N VAL A 34 3.41 -6.53 -0.47
CA VAL A 34 4.57 -6.43 0.42
C VAL A 34 5.92 -6.45 -0.32
N GLY A 35 5.94 -6.96 -1.54
CA GLY A 35 7.11 -6.99 -2.40
C GLY A 35 8.29 -7.72 -1.75
N THR A 36 9.43 -7.04 -1.67
CA THR A 36 10.65 -7.54 -1.00
C THR A 36 10.68 -7.29 0.51
N GLY A 37 9.57 -6.80 1.09
CA GLY A 37 9.43 -6.54 2.52
C GLY A 37 10.17 -5.30 3.00
N MET A 38 10.29 -4.25 2.19
CA MET A 38 11.05 -3.05 2.54
C MET A 38 10.38 -2.20 3.62
N THR A 39 9.08 -2.31 3.81
CA THR A 39 8.34 -1.62 4.87
C THR A 39 8.51 -2.31 6.23
N LEU A 40 8.70 -3.62 6.24
CA LEU A 40 8.73 -4.44 7.47
C LEU A 40 9.71 -3.93 8.55
N PRO A 41 10.95 -3.49 8.22
CA PRO A 41 11.88 -2.99 9.22
C PRO A 41 11.44 -1.66 9.88
N LEU A 42 10.51 -0.94 9.27
CA LEU A 42 10.01 0.36 9.72
C LEU A 42 8.77 0.22 10.62
N LEU A 43 8.16 -0.97 10.64
CA LEU A 43 6.97 -1.25 11.43
C LEU A 43 7.35 -1.69 12.85
N PRO A 44 6.54 -1.35 13.88
CA PRO A 44 6.78 -1.76 15.26
C PRO A 44 6.73 -3.28 15.42
N ARG A 45 7.61 -3.84 16.27
CA ARG A 45 7.70 -5.29 16.51
C ARG A 45 6.55 -5.87 17.34
N ASN A 46 5.76 -5.04 17.97
CA ASN A 46 4.59 -5.41 18.77
C ASN A 46 3.27 -5.38 17.98
N VAL A 47 3.36 -5.40 16.63
CA VAL A 47 2.22 -5.46 15.70
C VAL A 47 2.30 -6.78 14.96
N GLU A 48 1.19 -7.49 14.83
CA GLU A 48 1.09 -8.73 14.06
C GLU A 48 0.89 -8.41 12.57
N ILE A 49 1.85 -8.77 11.73
CA ILE A 49 1.87 -8.37 10.32
C ILE A 49 1.60 -9.57 9.42
N THR A 50 0.59 -9.45 8.57
CA THR A 50 0.38 -10.33 7.43
C THR A 50 0.72 -9.57 6.16
N GLY A 51 1.79 -9.98 5.45
CA GLY A 51 2.18 -9.43 4.15
C GLY A 51 1.76 -10.34 3.01
N ILE A 52 1.11 -9.80 1.99
CA ILE A 52 0.74 -10.56 0.79
C ILE A 52 1.37 -9.99 -0.47
N ASP A 53 1.70 -10.86 -1.41
CA ASP A 53 2.14 -10.50 -2.76
C ASP A 53 1.79 -11.64 -3.74
N LEU A 54 1.55 -11.30 -5.00
CA LEU A 54 1.30 -12.30 -6.04
C LEU A 54 2.60 -12.97 -6.52
N SER A 55 3.72 -12.25 -6.42
CA SER A 55 5.04 -12.68 -6.89
C SER A 55 5.79 -13.55 -5.89
N GLN A 56 5.90 -14.84 -6.18
CA GLN A 56 6.72 -15.75 -5.36
C GLN A 56 8.18 -15.30 -5.24
N LYS A 57 8.74 -14.67 -6.28
CA LYS A 57 10.12 -14.15 -6.28
C LYS A 57 10.28 -12.99 -5.29
N MET A 58 9.28 -12.10 -5.18
CA MET A 58 9.28 -11.01 -4.21
C MET A 58 9.15 -11.56 -2.79
N LEU A 59 8.21 -12.47 -2.56
CA LEU A 59 8.00 -13.10 -1.26
C LEU A 59 9.24 -13.86 -0.76
N ALA A 60 9.98 -14.54 -1.66
CA ALA A 60 11.23 -15.20 -1.28
C ALA A 60 12.27 -14.21 -0.71
N LYS A 61 12.38 -13.01 -1.29
CA LYS A 61 13.26 -11.94 -0.76
C LYS A 61 12.73 -11.37 0.57
N ALA A 62 11.42 -11.16 0.67
CA ALA A 62 10.80 -10.73 1.92
C ALA A 62 11.02 -11.75 3.04
N GLN A 63 10.89 -13.05 2.74
CA GLN A 63 11.15 -14.14 3.69
C GLN A 63 12.60 -14.17 4.17
N GLN A 64 13.57 -13.95 3.27
CA GLN A 64 14.98 -13.81 3.64
C GLN A 64 15.20 -12.62 4.58
N ARG A 65 14.54 -11.48 4.33
CA ARG A 65 14.58 -10.30 5.17
C ARG A 65 13.99 -10.58 6.55
N VAL A 66 12.80 -11.16 6.63
CA VAL A 66 12.14 -11.60 7.88
C VAL A 66 13.05 -12.49 8.71
N LYS A 67 13.65 -13.51 8.07
CA LYS A 67 14.60 -14.42 8.72
C LYS A 67 15.83 -13.68 9.24
N LYS A 68 16.45 -12.82 8.43
CA LYS A 68 17.64 -12.04 8.80
C LYS A 68 17.38 -11.11 10.00
N LEU A 69 16.18 -10.55 10.10
CA LEU A 69 15.78 -9.62 11.17
C LEU A 69 15.23 -10.34 12.42
N GLY A 70 15.08 -11.68 12.36
CA GLY A 70 14.53 -12.48 13.45
C GLY A 70 13.07 -12.16 13.78
N TYR A 71 12.28 -11.74 12.77
CA TYR A 71 10.88 -11.35 12.97
C TYR A 71 9.97 -12.58 13.08
N ARG A 72 9.33 -12.76 14.24
CA ARG A 72 8.37 -13.85 14.50
C ARG A 72 6.91 -13.42 14.34
N HIS A 73 6.65 -12.11 14.33
CA HIS A 73 5.35 -11.46 14.21
C HIS A 73 4.97 -11.14 12.76
N VAL A 74 5.73 -11.66 11.77
CA VAL A 74 5.47 -11.44 10.35
C VAL A 74 5.14 -12.74 9.65
N ARG A 75 3.97 -12.81 9.04
CA ARG A 75 3.51 -13.90 8.17
C ARG A 75 3.46 -13.42 6.73
N LEU A 76 4.03 -14.18 5.80
CA LEU A 76 4.05 -13.85 4.37
C LEU A 76 3.28 -14.91 3.57
N LEU A 77 2.36 -14.47 2.71
CA LEU A 77 1.49 -15.34 1.93
C LEU A 77 1.47 -14.94 0.45
N LYS A 78 1.47 -15.92 -0.44
CA LYS A 78 1.18 -15.68 -1.84
C LYS A 78 -0.34 -15.59 -2.01
N MET A 79 -0.82 -14.43 -2.46
CA MET A 79 -2.26 -14.18 -2.57
C MET A 79 -2.55 -13.10 -3.62
N ASP A 80 -3.68 -13.22 -4.31
CA ASP A 80 -4.21 -12.20 -5.20
C ASP A 80 -5.04 -11.20 -4.40
N ALA A 81 -4.69 -9.92 -4.51
CA ALA A 81 -5.39 -8.85 -3.80
C ALA A 81 -6.80 -8.56 -4.34
N THR A 82 -7.17 -9.07 -5.52
CA THR A 82 -8.53 -8.95 -6.06
C THR A 82 -9.50 -9.95 -5.41
N LYS A 83 -8.98 -10.96 -4.69
CA LYS A 83 -9.76 -11.98 -3.98
C LYS A 83 -8.98 -12.45 -2.76
N LEU A 84 -9.19 -11.78 -1.64
CA LEU A 84 -8.49 -12.09 -0.39
C LEU A 84 -9.13 -13.28 0.33
N ASP A 85 -8.31 -14.29 0.65
CA ASP A 85 -8.73 -15.45 1.43
C ASP A 85 -8.61 -15.16 2.94
N PHE A 86 -9.29 -14.09 3.37
CA PHE A 86 -9.45 -13.69 4.76
C PHE A 86 -10.93 -13.42 5.04
N PRO A 87 -11.43 -13.73 6.25
CA PRO A 87 -12.76 -13.32 6.68
C PRO A 87 -12.94 -11.81 6.66
N ASP A 88 -14.19 -11.36 6.58
CA ASP A 88 -14.53 -9.95 6.77
C ASP A 88 -14.03 -9.46 8.14
N ASN A 89 -13.63 -8.20 8.20
CA ASN A 89 -13.24 -7.54 9.46
C ASN A 89 -12.11 -8.25 10.23
N SER A 90 -11.10 -8.79 9.51
CA SER A 90 -9.96 -9.51 10.08
C SER A 90 -8.83 -8.59 10.59
N PHE A 91 -8.65 -7.41 9.98
CA PHE A 91 -7.51 -6.55 10.23
C PHE A 91 -7.90 -5.21 10.84
N ASP A 92 -7.14 -4.76 11.83
CA ASP A 92 -7.31 -3.43 12.43
C ASP A 92 -6.78 -2.33 11.51
N ARG A 93 -5.75 -2.67 10.72
CA ARG A 93 -5.01 -1.75 9.84
C ARG A 93 -4.69 -2.41 8.51
N VAL A 94 -4.74 -1.64 7.43
CA VAL A 94 -4.38 -2.10 6.09
C VAL A 94 -3.41 -1.09 5.46
N LEU A 95 -2.31 -1.57 4.90
CA LEU A 95 -1.32 -0.80 4.18
C LEU A 95 -1.21 -1.28 2.74
N ALA A 96 -1.32 -0.36 1.79
CA ALA A 96 -1.01 -0.57 0.38
C ALA A 96 0.08 0.44 -0.06
N ALA A 97 1.36 0.02 0.07
CA ALA A 97 2.49 0.90 -0.20
C ALA A 97 2.99 0.73 -1.64
N TYR A 98 2.73 1.73 -2.49
CA TYR A 98 3.16 1.77 -3.91
C TYR A 98 2.66 0.58 -4.74
N PHE A 99 1.47 0.10 -4.39
CA PHE A 99 0.88 -1.11 -4.94
C PHE A 99 -0.34 -0.83 -5.85
N ILE A 100 -1.24 0.08 -5.46
CA ILE A 100 -2.55 0.28 -6.13
C ILE A 100 -2.40 0.71 -7.59
N SER A 101 -1.34 1.45 -7.94
CA SER A 101 -1.07 1.83 -9.34
C SER A 101 -0.56 0.68 -10.22
N THR A 102 -0.19 -0.45 -9.64
CA THR A 102 0.37 -1.60 -10.37
C THR A 102 -0.66 -2.68 -10.70
N VAL A 103 -1.87 -2.58 -10.16
CA VAL A 103 -2.91 -3.60 -10.36
C VAL A 103 -3.84 -3.25 -11.54
N PRO A 104 -4.35 -4.27 -12.27
CA PRO A 104 -5.28 -4.05 -13.39
C PRO A 104 -6.61 -3.43 -12.94
N ASP A 105 -7.19 -3.92 -11.84
CA ASP A 105 -8.47 -3.47 -11.27
C ASP A 105 -8.29 -2.95 -9.83
N PRO A 106 -7.92 -1.65 -9.68
CA PRO A 106 -7.73 -1.06 -8.36
C PRO A 106 -9.03 -0.93 -7.55
N VAL A 107 -10.20 -0.82 -8.21
CA VAL A 107 -11.49 -0.70 -7.50
C VAL A 107 -11.81 -2.00 -6.76
N THR A 108 -11.71 -3.14 -7.43
CA THR A 108 -11.92 -4.45 -6.81
C THR A 108 -10.94 -4.69 -5.67
N VAL A 109 -9.67 -4.35 -5.88
CA VAL A 109 -8.66 -4.45 -4.80
C VAL A 109 -9.08 -3.60 -3.60
N VAL A 110 -9.38 -2.32 -3.76
CA VAL A 110 -9.76 -1.45 -2.63
C VAL A 110 -11.01 -1.97 -1.92
N ARG A 111 -12.01 -2.49 -2.63
CA ARG A 111 -13.20 -3.12 -2.02
C ARG A 111 -12.84 -4.32 -1.14
N GLU A 112 -11.93 -5.18 -1.60
CA GLU A 112 -11.44 -6.30 -0.80
C GLU A 112 -10.68 -5.83 0.46
N LEU A 113 -9.85 -4.77 0.34
CA LEU A 113 -9.17 -4.17 1.48
C LEU A 113 -10.17 -3.61 2.51
N VAL A 114 -11.23 -2.95 2.04
CA VAL A 114 -12.32 -2.46 2.90
C VAL A 114 -13.06 -3.62 3.55
N ARG A 115 -13.35 -4.70 2.81
CA ARG A 115 -14.03 -5.89 3.35
C ARG A 115 -13.27 -6.49 4.53
N VAL A 116 -11.97 -6.72 4.37
CA VAL A 116 -11.15 -7.36 5.40
C VAL A 116 -10.73 -6.42 6.54
N CYS A 117 -10.82 -5.11 6.35
CA CYS A 117 -10.58 -4.13 7.40
C CYS A 117 -11.75 -4.13 8.39
N LYS A 118 -11.47 -4.04 9.70
CA LYS A 118 -12.50 -3.93 10.74
C LYS A 118 -13.24 -2.60 10.67
N PRO A 119 -14.52 -2.53 11.12
CA PRO A 119 -15.22 -1.25 11.30
C PRO A 119 -14.41 -0.29 12.18
N GLY A 120 -14.27 0.96 11.76
CA GLY A 120 -13.42 1.96 12.41
C GLY A 120 -11.92 1.75 12.22
N GLY A 121 -11.49 0.73 11.47
CA GLY A 121 -10.10 0.47 11.11
C GLY A 121 -9.57 1.47 10.08
N TYR A 122 -8.24 1.57 9.97
CA TYR A 122 -7.57 2.48 9.05
C TYR A 122 -6.97 1.76 7.86
N LEU A 123 -7.12 2.39 6.68
CA LEU A 123 -6.46 1.98 5.45
C LEU A 123 -5.52 3.11 5.00
N LEU A 124 -4.26 2.79 4.74
CA LEU A 124 -3.26 3.73 4.26
C LEU A 124 -2.78 3.33 2.86
N PHE A 125 -2.87 4.26 1.95
CA PHE A 125 -2.39 4.13 0.57
C PHE A 125 -1.22 5.10 0.36
N LEU A 126 -0.04 4.57 0.10
CA LEU A 126 1.12 5.35 -0.34
C LEU A 126 1.24 5.15 -1.85
N ASN A 127 0.98 6.20 -2.64
CA ASN A 127 1.01 6.03 -4.09
C ASN A 127 1.23 7.36 -4.82
N HIS A 128 1.53 7.27 -6.11
CA HIS A 128 1.40 8.39 -7.02
C HIS A 128 -0.06 8.48 -7.47
N PHE A 129 -0.67 9.63 -7.25
CA PHE A 129 -2.00 9.93 -7.75
C PHE A 129 -1.92 11.13 -8.70
N HIS A 130 -2.84 11.19 -9.63
CA HIS A 130 -2.92 12.23 -10.64
C HIS A 130 -2.81 13.64 -10.03
N SER A 131 -2.01 14.50 -10.65
CA SER A 131 -1.83 15.86 -10.18
C SER A 131 -3.03 16.74 -10.53
N GLU A 132 -3.45 17.58 -9.61
CA GLU A 132 -4.54 18.55 -9.84
C GLU A 132 -4.10 19.74 -10.72
N THR A 133 -2.78 19.96 -10.87
CA THR A 133 -2.26 21.09 -11.67
C THR A 133 -2.17 20.72 -13.16
N PRO A 134 -2.68 21.59 -14.06
CA PRO A 134 -2.74 21.29 -15.51
C PRO A 134 -1.37 20.97 -16.14
N VAL A 135 -0.32 21.69 -15.73
CA VAL A 135 1.04 21.50 -16.26
C VAL A 135 1.62 20.15 -15.87
N LYS A 136 1.52 19.77 -14.60
CA LYS A 136 1.99 18.45 -14.14
C LYS A 136 1.19 17.31 -14.78
N ARG A 137 -0.12 17.49 -14.95
CA ARG A 137 -1.02 16.57 -15.67
C ARG A 137 -0.56 16.32 -17.11
N TYR A 138 -0.13 17.35 -17.82
CA TYR A 138 0.38 17.20 -19.17
C TYR A 138 1.68 16.38 -19.20
N ILE A 139 2.62 16.64 -18.28
CA ILE A 139 3.89 15.89 -18.15
C ILE A 139 3.60 14.43 -17.82
N GLU A 140 2.71 14.15 -16.88
CA GLU A 140 2.28 12.79 -16.51
C GLU A 140 1.71 12.03 -17.71
N LYS A 141 0.89 12.71 -18.53
CA LYS A 141 0.31 12.14 -19.75
C LYS A 141 1.37 11.78 -20.79
N VAL A 142 2.42 12.58 -20.94
CA VAL A 142 3.54 12.34 -21.87
C VAL A 142 4.42 11.18 -21.39
N ILE A 143 4.63 11.04 -20.08
CA ILE A 143 5.49 9.99 -19.49
C ILE A 143 4.70 8.68 -19.29
N SER A 144 3.38 8.74 -19.22
CA SER A 144 2.48 7.60 -18.96
C SER A 144 2.79 6.37 -19.82
N PRO A 145 3.03 6.43 -21.16
CA PRO A 145 3.31 5.24 -21.96
C PRO A 145 4.56 4.47 -21.50
N VAL A 146 5.57 5.19 -20.99
CA VAL A 146 6.79 4.59 -20.45
C VAL A 146 6.50 3.93 -19.10
N CYS A 147 5.73 4.62 -18.24
CA CYS A 147 5.33 4.11 -16.93
C CYS A 147 4.44 2.87 -17.06
N TYR A 148 3.53 2.84 -18.03
CA TYR A 148 2.71 1.66 -18.34
C TYR A 148 3.55 0.43 -18.71
N ARG A 149 4.65 0.61 -19.47
CA ARG A 149 5.57 -0.51 -19.82
C ARG A 149 6.29 -1.10 -18.60
N ILE A 150 6.48 -0.32 -17.55
CA ILE A 150 7.09 -0.77 -16.28
C ILE A 150 6.04 -1.11 -15.21
N GLY A 151 4.74 -1.15 -15.58
CA GLY A 151 3.65 -1.61 -14.72
C GLY A 151 3.07 -0.54 -13.78
N PHE A 152 3.32 0.76 -14.02
CA PHE A 152 2.80 1.86 -13.21
C PHE A 152 1.72 2.64 -13.94
N LYS A 153 0.54 2.79 -13.34
CA LYS A 153 -0.49 3.73 -13.78
C LYS A 153 -0.25 5.08 -13.12
N THR A 154 0.00 6.12 -13.92
CA THR A 154 0.23 7.49 -13.44
C THR A 154 -1.03 8.34 -13.42
N ASP A 155 -2.12 7.83 -14.01
CA ASP A 155 -3.40 8.49 -14.21
C ASP A 155 -4.50 8.06 -13.20
N LEU A 156 -4.10 7.53 -12.05
CA LEU A 156 -5.03 7.05 -11.03
C LEU A 156 -5.72 8.23 -10.32
N ASP A 157 -7.00 8.43 -10.65
CA ASP A 157 -7.86 9.40 -9.98
C ASP A 157 -8.25 8.87 -8.58
N LEU A 158 -7.64 9.49 -7.56
CA LEU A 158 -7.83 9.09 -6.17
C LEU A 158 -9.28 9.20 -5.71
N HIS A 159 -9.93 10.35 -5.93
CA HIS A 159 -11.28 10.60 -5.42
C HIS A 159 -12.29 9.63 -6.05
N ARG A 160 -12.20 9.48 -7.36
CA ARG A 160 -13.04 8.54 -8.11
C ARG A 160 -12.80 7.08 -7.70
N LEU A 161 -11.55 6.71 -7.38
CA LEU A 161 -11.23 5.36 -6.91
C LEU A 161 -11.89 5.10 -5.55
N MET A 162 -11.71 6.01 -4.59
CA MET A 162 -12.24 5.86 -3.24
C MET A 162 -13.77 5.89 -3.22
N GLU A 163 -14.39 6.79 -3.99
CA GLU A 163 -15.85 6.87 -4.17
C GLU A 163 -16.42 5.56 -4.72
N LYS A 164 -15.84 5.04 -5.82
CA LYS A 164 -16.27 3.75 -6.41
C LYS A 164 -16.08 2.56 -5.48
N ALA A 165 -15.12 2.61 -4.57
CA ALA A 165 -14.89 1.59 -3.57
C ALA A 165 -15.71 1.79 -2.28
N GLY A 166 -16.46 2.89 -2.17
CA GLY A 166 -17.25 3.22 -0.97
C GLY A 166 -16.41 3.58 0.25
N LEU A 167 -15.21 4.15 0.02
CA LEU A 167 -14.27 4.50 1.09
C LEU A 167 -14.08 6.01 1.19
N GLN A 168 -14.23 6.55 2.40
CA GLN A 168 -14.04 7.99 2.66
C GLN A 168 -12.57 8.30 2.99
N ILE A 169 -12.05 9.35 2.36
CA ILE A 169 -10.73 9.90 2.64
C ILE A 169 -10.80 10.72 3.92
N GLU A 170 -9.95 10.43 4.89
CA GLU A 170 -9.80 11.18 6.14
C GLU A 170 -8.70 12.24 6.03
N SER A 171 -7.55 11.89 5.43
CA SER A 171 -6.47 12.85 5.16
C SER A 171 -5.67 12.49 3.91
N ILE A 172 -5.06 13.52 3.31
CA ILE A 172 -4.10 13.39 2.22
C ILE A 172 -2.85 14.17 2.62
N GLU A 173 -1.73 13.49 2.77
CA GLU A 173 -0.46 14.11 3.10
C GLU A 173 0.52 13.98 1.92
N PRO A 174 1.20 15.08 1.53
CA PRO A 174 2.24 15.01 0.51
C PRO A 174 3.46 14.27 1.03
N ILE A 175 4.09 13.46 0.19
CA ILE A 175 5.37 12.81 0.44
C ILE A 175 6.42 13.54 -0.41
N ASP A 176 7.53 13.96 0.20
CA ASP A 176 8.62 14.70 -0.44
C ASP A 176 8.14 15.95 -1.18
N SER A 177 8.43 16.05 -2.49
CA SER A 177 8.04 17.16 -3.36
C SER A 177 6.54 17.17 -3.74
N GLY A 178 5.72 16.31 -3.12
CA GLY A 178 4.28 16.22 -3.38
C GLY A 178 3.88 15.42 -4.62
N HIS A 179 4.83 14.73 -5.26
CA HIS A 179 4.53 13.79 -6.36
C HIS A 179 3.90 12.49 -5.85
N TRP A 180 4.21 12.13 -4.62
CA TRP A 180 3.66 10.99 -3.91
C TRP A 180 2.74 11.48 -2.81
N LYS A 181 1.68 10.75 -2.54
CA LYS A 181 0.71 11.08 -1.50
C LYS A 181 0.52 9.90 -0.56
N ALA A 182 0.40 10.20 0.72
CA ALA A 182 -0.11 9.29 1.73
C ALA A 182 -1.59 9.61 1.95
N VAL A 183 -2.45 8.66 1.64
CA VAL A 183 -3.89 8.80 1.73
C VAL A 183 -4.40 7.91 2.83
N SER A 184 -4.86 8.52 3.91
CA SER A 184 -5.47 7.84 5.03
C SER A 184 -6.98 7.80 4.88
N CYS A 185 -7.54 6.62 5.01
CA CYS A 185 -8.97 6.39 4.97
C CYS A 185 -9.40 5.61 6.21
N ARG A 186 -10.64 5.80 6.63
CA ARG A 186 -11.23 5.07 7.74
C ARG A 186 -12.46 4.32 7.28
N LYS A 187 -12.54 3.02 7.60
CA LYS A 187 -13.78 2.27 7.38
C LYS A 187 -14.85 2.76 8.34
N ALA A 188 -16.04 3.03 7.83
CA ALA A 188 -17.20 3.39 8.65
C ALA A 188 -17.45 2.31 9.73
N LYS A 189 -18.03 2.75 10.85
CA LYS A 189 -18.43 1.86 11.97
C LYS A 189 -19.63 1.02 11.60
#